data_51f278487db163f05ab7466ec8e44dc8
#
_entry.id   51f278487db163f05ab7466ec8e44dc8
#
_cell.length_a   1.000
_cell.length_b   1.000
_cell.length_c   1.000
_cell.angle_alpha   90.00
_cell.angle_beta   90.00
_cell.angle_gamma   90.00
#
_symmetry.space_group_name_H-M   'P 1'
#
loop_
_entity.id
_entity.type
_entity.pdbx_description
1 polymer ?
#
loop_
_entity_poly.entity_id
_entity_poly.type
_entity_poly.pdbx_seq_one_letter_code
_entity_poly.pdbx_strand_id
1 'polypeptide(L)'
;MLAEIMQLKENELELKIEEEDISVMYIIQYELLKETAVEFAGVMLKHPLIKDYMMRVLTKGNDPVRALNEATTLASEYVQSLGKTFADVMNKSD
;
A
#
# COMPACT_ATOMS: atom_id res chain seq x y z
N MET A 1 8.25 3.49 7.38
CA MET A 1 7.14 3.90 6.51
C MET A 1 6.25 4.90 7.22
N LEU A 2 6.00 6.03 6.60
CA LEU A 2 5.06 7.03 7.09
C LEU A 2 3.95 7.16 6.05
N ALA A 3 2.71 7.03 6.49
CA ALA A 3 1.56 7.10 5.59
C ALA A 3 0.57 8.15 6.08
N GLU A 4 0.10 8.96 5.15
CA GLU A 4 -0.87 10.01 5.43
C GLU A 4 -2.01 9.94 4.43
N ILE A 5 -3.25 9.95 4.92
CA ILE A 5 -4.43 9.98 4.07
C ILE A 5 -4.59 11.40 3.53
N MET A 6 -4.47 11.54 2.21
CA MET A 6 -4.62 12.81 1.54
C MET A 6 -6.06 13.07 1.12
N GLN A 7 -6.77 11.99 0.77
CA GLN A 7 -8.17 12.07 0.37
C GLN A 7 -8.84 10.74 0.66
N LEU A 8 -10.05 10.80 1.22
CA LEU A 8 -10.86 9.61 1.46
C LEU A 8 -12.29 9.92 1.06
N LYS A 9 -12.79 9.17 0.08
CA LYS A 9 -14.16 9.19 -0.35
C LYS A 9 -14.74 7.80 -0.18
N GLU A 10 -16.02 7.64 -0.46
CA GLU A 10 -16.69 6.36 -0.27
C GLU A 10 -15.99 5.19 -0.96
N ASN A 11 -15.51 5.40 -2.20
CA ASN A 11 -14.88 4.38 -3.02
C ASN A 11 -13.45 4.72 -3.43
N GLU A 12 -12.86 5.76 -2.86
CA GLU A 12 -11.56 6.25 -3.28
C GLU A 12 -10.71 6.63 -2.09
N LEU A 13 -9.47 6.16 -2.10
CA LEU A 13 -8.48 6.48 -1.09
C LEU A 13 -7.21 6.96 -1.79
N GLU A 14 -6.66 8.06 -1.31
CA GLU A 14 -5.40 8.58 -1.79
C GLU A 14 -4.47 8.75 -0.60
N LEU A 15 -3.30 8.11 -0.67
CA LEU A 15 -2.30 8.11 0.39
C LEU A 15 -1.00 8.71 -0.08
N LYS A 16 -0.35 9.44 0.81
CA LYS A 16 1.05 9.81 0.65
C LYS A 16 1.87 8.87 1.53
N ILE A 17 2.88 8.22 0.97
CA ILE A 17 3.74 7.29 1.68
C ILE A 17 5.17 7.76 1.57
N GLU A 18 5.83 7.93 2.70
CA GLU A 18 7.19 8.43 2.78
C GLU A 18 8.12 7.36 3.34
N GLU A 19 9.40 7.46 2.96
CA GLU A 19 10.47 6.63 3.49
C GLU A 19 10.24 5.14 3.31
N GLU A 20 9.88 4.74 2.08
CA GLU A 20 9.67 3.34 1.78
C GLU A 20 10.32 2.96 0.45
N ASP A 21 10.61 1.69 0.27
CA ASP A 21 11.16 1.16 -0.96
C ASP A 21 10.06 0.94 -1.98
N ILE A 22 10.35 1.24 -3.25
CA ILE A 22 9.38 1.08 -4.33
C ILE A 22 8.90 -0.37 -4.47
N SER A 23 9.78 -1.33 -4.17
CA SER A 23 9.39 -2.74 -4.26
C SER A 23 8.28 -3.11 -3.29
N VAL A 24 8.29 -2.50 -2.10
CA VAL A 24 7.21 -2.70 -1.12
C VAL A 24 5.90 -2.14 -1.66
N MET A 25 5.95 -0.98 -2.29
CA MET A 25 4.76 -0.36 -2.88
C MET A 25 4.18 -1.24 -3.98
N TYR A 26 5.02 -1.85 -4.80
CA TYR A 26 4.57 -2.76 -5.86
C TYR A 26 3.97 -4.06 -5.30
N ILE A 27 4.50 -4.57 -4.19
CA ILE A 27 3.94 -5.75 -3.54
C ILE A 27 2.52 -5.42 -3.03
N ILE A 28 2.34 -4.28 -2.39
CA ILE A 28 1.03 -3.85 -1.91
C ILE A 28 0.07 -3.65 -3.08
N GLN A 29 0.52 -3.01 -4.15
CA GLN A 29 -0.28 -2.83 -5.35
C GLN A 29 -0.72 -4.16 -5.95
N TYR A 30 0.20 -5.12 -6.01
CA TYR A 30 -0.09 -6.46 -6.54
C TYR A 30 -1.19 -7.14 -5.72
N GLU A 31 -1.09 -7.07 -4.40
CA GLU A 31 -2.11 -7.66 -3.53
C GLU A 31 -3.46 -6.95 -3.67
N LEU A 32 -3.46 -5.62 -3.81
CA LEU A 32 -4.69 -4.86 -4.05
C LEU A 32 -5.36 -5.28 -5.34
N LEU A 33 -4.59 -5.44 -6.41
CA LEU A 33 -5.15 -5.79 -7.71
C LEU A 33 -5.70 -7.21 -7.77
N LYS A 34 -5.35 -8.07 -6.83
CA LYS A 34 -5.93 -9.41 -6.73
C LYS A 34 -7.31 -9.41 -6.10
N GLU A 35 -7.68 -8.37 -5.38
CA GLU A 35 -9.00 -8.28 -4.74
C GLU A 35 -10.06 -7.90 -5.76
N THR A 36 -11.14 -8.69 -5.82
CA THR A 36 -12.22 -8.42 -6.77
C THR A 36 -12.94 -7.11 -6.49
N ALA A 37 -12.91 -6.64 -5.24
CA ALA A 37 -13.52 -5.38 -4.86
C ALA A 37 -12.71 -4.16 -5.31
N VAL A 38 -11.44 -4.34 -5.65
CA VAL A 38 -10.56 -3.25 -6.07
C VAL A 38 -10.66 -3.06 -7.58
N GLU A 39 -11.07 -1.88 -7.98
CA GLU A 39 -11.19 -1.50 -9.39
C GLU A 39 -9.88 -0.98 -9.96
N PHE A 40 -9.12 -0.26 -9.13
CA PHE A 40 -7.86 0.35 -9.54
C PHE A 40 -6.96 0.50 -8.32
N ALA A 41 -5.67 0.25 -8.53
CA ALA A 41 -4.64 0.54 -7.53
C ALA A 41 -3.40 1.02 -8.27
N GLY A 42 -3.02 2.27 -8.01
CA GLY A 42 -1.88 2.88 -8.70
C GLY A 42 -0.87 3.44 -7.72
N VAL A 43 0.40 3.34 -8.07
CA VAL A 43 1.52 3.91 -7.32
C VAL A 43 2.21 4.93 -8.21
N MET A 44 2.39 6.13 -7.68
CA MET A 44 3.07 7.20 -8.40
C MET A 44 4.28 7.65 -7.59
N LEU A 45 5.45 7.64 -8.20
CA LEU A 45 6.66 8.19 -7.60
C LEU A 45 6.62 9.71 -7.71
N LYS A 46 6.58 10.38 -6.58
CA LYS A 46 6.43 11.83 -6.56
C LYS A 46 7.75 12.55 -6.86
N HIS A 47 8.84 12.05 -6.24
CA HIS A 47 10.17 12.62 -6.42
C HIS A 47 11.19 11.50 -6.53
N PRO A 48 11.98 11.44 -7.62
CA PRO A 48 12.95 10.35 -7.81
C PRO A 48 14.03 10.28 -6.74
N LEU A 49 14.40 11.42 -6.16
CA LEU A 49 15.47 11.48 -5.17
C LEU A 49 14.99 11.31 -3.74
N ILE A 50 13.68 11.40 -3.52
CA ILE A 50 13.06 11.24 -2.22
C ILE A 50 12.12 10.04 -2.35
N LYS A 51 12.18 9.10 -1.41
CA LYS A 51 11.34 7.88 -1.48
C LYS A 51 9.89 8.18 -1.05
N ASP A 52 9.25 9.11 -1.76
CA ASP A 52 7.88 9.52 -1.51
C ASP A 52 6.99 9.06 -2.65
N TYR A 53 5.87 8.46 -2.30
CA TYR A 53 4.92 7.87 -3.26
C TYR A 53 3.52 8.34 -2.97
N MET A 54 2.72 8.42 -4.03
CA MET A 54 1.27 8.55 -3.92
C MET A 54 0.65 7.22 -4.32
N MET A 55 -0.24 6.71 -3.49
CA MET A 55 -0.99 5.51 -3.82
C MET A 55 -2.47 5.86 -3.89
N ARG A 56 -3.12 5.41 -4.94
CA ARG A 56 -4.54 5.66 -5.15
C ARG A 56 -5.26 4.32 -5.29
N VAL A 57 -6.32 4.15 -4.52
CA VAL A 57 -7.13 2.93 -4.52
C VAL A 57 -8.57 3.29 -4.83
N LEU A 58 -9.12 2.65 -5.85
CA LEU A 58 -10.53 2.76 -6.19
C LEU A 58 -11.20 1.41 -6.00
N THR A 59 -12.36 1.41 -5.36
CA THR A 59 -13.11 0.18 -5.09
C THR A 59 -14.50 0.24 -5.74
N LYS A 60 -15.13 -0.92 -5.87
CA LYS A 60 -16.47 -1.04 -6.42
C LYS A 60 -17.51 -1.09 -5.29
N GLY A 61 -17.73 0.05 -4.63
CA GLY A 61 -18.70 0.12 -3.54
C GLY A 61 -18.23 -0.44 -2.21
N ASN A 62 -16.94 -0.76 -2.09
CA ASN A 62 -16.33 -1.27 -0.87
C ASN A 62 -15.46 -0.21 -0.22
N ASP A 63 -15.23 -0.35 1.08
CA ASP A 63 -14.35 0.56 1.81
C ASP A 63 -12.90 0.41 1.33
N PRO A 64 -12.30 1.44 0.71
CA PRO A 64 -10.92 1.34 0.22
C PRO A 64 -9.89 1.20 1.34
N VAL A 65 -10.16 1.72 2.53
CA VAL A 65 -9.27 1.55 3.68
C VAL A 65 -9.20 0.09 4.08
N ARG A 66 -10.34 -0.59 4.09
CA ARG A 66 -10.38 -2.02 4.38
C ARG A 66 -9.61 -2.83 3.35
N ALA A 67 -9.79 -2.52 2.07
CA ALA A 67 -9.05 -3.18 1.00
C ALA A 67 -7.56 -2.99 1.17
N LEU A 68 -7.12 -1.79 1.50
CA LEU A 68 -5.71 -1.50 1.73
C LEU A 68 -5.17 -2.28 2.93
N ASN A 69 -5.93 -2.33 4.03
CA ASN A 69 -5.51 -3.08 5.22
C ASN A 69 -5.36 -4.58 4.93
N GLU A 70 -6.28 -5.15 4.18
CA GLU A 70 -6.20 -6.55 3.78
C GLU A 70 -4.97 -6.80 2.89
N ALA A 71 -4.73 -5.89 1.93
CA ALA A 71 -3.60 -6.02 1.02
C ALA A 71 -2.26 -5.88 1.75
N THR A 72 -2.17 -4.95 2.70
CA THR A 72 -0.92 -4.77 3.46
C THR A 72 -0.65 -5.97 4.38
N THR A 73 -1.70 -6.57 4.93
CA THR A 73 -1.55 -7.79 5.72
C THR A 73 -1.01 -8.94 4.86
N LEU A 74 -1.57 -9.13 3.67
CA LEU A 74 -1.11 -10.17 2.75
C LEU A 74 0.31 -9.89 2.25
N ALA A 75 0.63 -8.63 1.98
CA ALA A 75 1.97 -8.24 1.57
C ALA A 75 2.98 -8.52 2.67
N SER A 76 2.62 -8.25 3.92
CA SER A 76 3.47 -8.53 5.07
C SER A 76 3.73 -10.02 5.21
N GLU A 77 2.71 -10.85 5.07
CA GLU A 77 2.85 -12.31 5.12
C GLU A 77 3.75 -12.82 4.00
N TYR A 78 3.57 -12.30 2.79
CA TYR A 78 4.40 -12.65 1.65
C TYR A 78 5.88 -12.33 1.91
N VAL A 79 6.14 -11.14 2.43
CA VAL A 79 7.50 -10.70 2.73
C VAL A 79 8.12 -11.53 3.86
N GLN A 80 7.32 -11.93 4.85
CA GLN A 80 7.80 -12.81 5.92
C GLN A 80 8.29 -14.15 5.37
N SER A 81 7.63 -14.65 4.35
CA SER A 81 8.07 -15.90 3.70
C SER A 81 9.37 -15.74 2.93
N LEU A 82 9.73 -14.49 2.56
CA LEU A 82 10.96 -14.18 1.84
C LEU A 82 12.12 -13.83 2.74
N GLY A 83 11.86 -13.35 3.98
CA GLY A 83 12.93 -13.02 4.88
C GLY A 83 12.50 -12.30 6.14
N LYS A 84 13.03 -12.73 7.28
CA LYS A 84 12.69 -12.17 8.58
C LYS A 84 13.12 -10.73 8.75
N THR A 85 14.24 -10.33 8.15
CA THR A 85 14.78 -8.99 8.29
C THR A 85 13.78 -7.93 7.82
N PHE A 86 13.13 -8.20 6.70
CA PHE A 86 12.14 -7.29 6.15
C PHE A 86 10.89 -7.25 7.03
N ALA A 87 10.44 -8.40 7.51
CA ALA A 87 9.30 -8.48 8.41
C ALA A 87 9.55 -7.70 9.70
N ASP A 88 10.76 -7.79 10.24
CA ASP A 88 11.14 -7.04 11.45
C ASP A 88 11.05 -5.53 11.22
N VAL A 89 11.48 -5.06 10.06
CA VAL A 89 11.39 -3.64 9.72
C VAL A 89 9.94 -3.19 9.66
N MET A 90 9.08 -3.96 9.02
CA MET A 90 7.65 -3.65 8.93
C MET A 90 6.99 -3.65 10.31
N ASN A 91 7.34 -4.59 11.17
CA ASN A 91 6.79 -4.66 12.52
C ASN A 91 7.24 -3.47 13.37
N LYS A 92 8.46 -3.00 13.17
CA LYS A 92 8.98 -1.83 13.89
C LYS A 92 8.37 -0.52 13.44
N SER A 93 7.79 -0.47 12.26
CA SER A 93 7.16 0.75 11.76
C SER A 93 5.74 0.96 12.31
N ASP A 94 5.23 0.01 13.05
CA ASP A 94 3.90 0.15 13.66
C ASP A 94 3.90 1.13 14.83
#